data_6e72a69e7a8aea910efef93cc706ef26
#
_entry.id   6e72a69e7a8aea910efef93cc706ef26
#
_cell.length_a   1.000
_cell.length_b   1.000
_cell.length_c   1.000
_cell.angle_alpha   90.00
_cell.angle_beta   90.00
_cell.angle_gamma   90.00
#
_symmetry.space_group_name_H-M   'P 1'
#
loop_
_entity.id
_entity.type
_entity.pdbx_description
1 polymer ?
#
loop_
_entity_poly.entity_id
_entity_poly.type
_entity_poly.pdbx_seq_one_letter_code
_entity_poly.pdbx_strand_id
1 'polypeptide(L)'
;IPETNILQILVGPQGKIFMSLDKQPDMKAVLEKMGEEYGVDFTPEQEKKFVTASTFGVPMRSMQKYLDLPSDQQDKLLKNEGIPCDSTDNQFKSWVRSARQVNPDLRIAIKADASTPYAVIKNVMSSLQDLRENRYNLITSLKTTSDK
;
A
#
# COMPACT_ATOMS: atom_id res chain seq x y z
N ILE A 1 -9.96 -21.95 4.07
CA ILE A 1 -10.66 -20.82 4.67
C ILE A 1 -9.95 -19.55 4.30
N PRO A 2 -10.67 -18.58 3.74
CA PRO A 2 -10.03 -17.32 3.40
C PRO A 2 -9.46 -16.64 4.62
N GLU A 3 -8.27 -16.11 4.47
CA GLU A 3 -7.68 -15.32 5.51
C GLU A 3 -8.37 -13.96 5.59
N THR A 4 -8.50 -13.45 6.79
CA THR A 4 -9.00 -12.10 7.01
C THR A 4 -7.94 -11.32 7.77
N ASN A 5 -8.11 -10.01 7.86
CA ASN A 5 -7.16 -9.13 8.52
C ASN A 5 -5.78 -9.16 7.83
N ILE A 6 -5.79 -9.07 6.50
CA ILE A 6 -4.55 -9.09 5.74
C ILE A 6 -4.27 -7.72 5.14
N LEU A 7 -3.07 -7.22 5.40
CA LEU A 7 -2.51 -6.07 4.71
C LEU A 7 -1.54 -6.62 3.67
N GLN A 8 -1.89 -6.46 2.40
CA GLN A 8 -1.06 -6.90 1.30
C GLN A 8 -0.18 -5.75 0.84
N ILE A 9 1.11 -6.01 0.72
CA ILE A 9 2.06 -5.04 0.18
C ILE A 9 2.57 -5.62 -1.13
N LEU A 10 2.35 -4.88 -2.21
CA LEU A 10 2.74 -5.32 -3.55
C LEU A 10 3.92 -4.49 -4.01
N VAL A 11 4.99 -5.14 -4.41
CA VAL A 11 6.19 -4.45 -4.90
C VAL A 11 6.40 -4.86 -6.35
N GLY A 12 6.29 -3.90 -7.25
CA GLY A 12 6.45 -4.17 -8.67
C GLY A 12 7.91 -4.21 -9.08
N PRO A 13 8.17 -4.71 -10.30
CA PRO A 13 9.55 -4.87 -10.77
C PRO A 13 10.30 -3.55 -10.94
N GLN A 14 9.58 -2.45 -11.02
CA GLN A 14 10.19 -1.13 -11.14
C GLN A 14 10.34 -0.43 -9.80
N GLY A 15 10.06 -1.12 -8.71
CA GLY A 15 10.21 -0.56 -7.38
C GLY A 15 9.01 0.23 -6.89
N LYS A 16 7.89 0.13 -7.56
CA LYS A 16 6.65 0.80 -7.13
C LYS A 16 5.98 -0.04 -6.06
N ILE A 17 5.50 0.62 -5.02
CA ILE A 17 4.87 -0.06 -3.89
C ILE A 17 3.39 0.27 -3.86
N PHE A 18 2.57 -0.77 -3.71
CA PHE A 18 1.12 -0.64 -3.63
C PHE A 18 0.65 -1.44 -2.43
N MET A 19 -0.52 -1.08 -1.90
CA MET A 19 -1.08 -1.75 -0.73
C MET A 19 -2.54 -2.06 -0.93
N SER A 20 -3.02 -3.04 -0.19
CA SER A 20 -4.40 -3.46 -0.24
C SER A 20 -4.81 -4.02 1.12
N LEU A 21 -6.02 -3.70 1.56
CA LEU A 21 -6.60 -4.23 2.79
C LEU A 21 -7.85 -5.01 2.43
N ASP A 22 -8.10 -6.10 3.14
CA ASP A 22 -9.22 -6.96 2.82
C ASP A 22 -10.55 -6.47 3.39
N LYS A 23 -10.54 -5.50 4.32
CA LYS A 23 -11.77 -4.99 4.92
C LYS A 23 -12.00 -3.54 4.54
N GLN A 24 -13.15 -3.24 3.96
CA GLN A 24 -13.49 -1.88 3.56
C GLN A 24 -13.54 -0.89 4.72
N PRO A 25 -14.13 -1.23 5.88
CA PRO A 25 -14.11 -0.28 7.00
C PRO A 25 -12.70 0.08 7.44
N ASP A 26 -11.76 -0.87 7.38
CA ASP A 26 -10.37 -0.59 7.70
C ASP A 26 -9.76 0.37 6.69
N MET A 27 -10.07 0.22 5.42
CA MET A 27 -9.55 1.12 4.39
C MET A 27 -9.99 2.56 4.63
N LYS A 28 -11.26 2.75 4.97
CA LYS A 28 -11.77 4.09 5.24
C LYS A 28 -11.07 4.72 6.43
N ALA A 29 -10.94 3.96 7.52
CA ALA A 29 -10.32 4.46 8.74
C ALA A 29 -8.84 4.81 8.51
N VAL A 30 -8.13 3.98 7.73
CA VAL A 30 -6.73 4.22 7.43
C VAL A 30 -6.59 5.49 6.59
N LEU A 31 -7.45 5.67 5.59
CA LEU A 31 -7.42 6.88 4.76
C LEU A 31 -7.63 8.13 5.60
N GLU A 32 -8.59 8.07 6.53
CA GLU A 32 -8.87 9.21 7.40
C GLU A 32 -7.66 9.55 8.29
N LYS A 33 -7.00 8.52 8.83
CA LYS A 33 -5.80 8.74 9.63
C LYS A 33 -4.67 9.36 8.82
N MET A 34 -4.48 8.90 7.60
CA MET A 34 -3.46 9.47 6.72
C MET A 34 -3.79 10.91 6.37
N GLY A 35 -5.07 11.20 6.15
CA GLY A 35 -5.51 12.56 5.89
C GLY A 35 -5.19 13.49 7.05
N GLU A 36 -5.43 13.03 8.27
CA GLU A 36 -5.10 13.80 9.46
C GLU A 36 -3.58 14.05 9.57
N GLU A 37 -2.80 13.02 9.30
CA GLU A 37 -1.35 13.12 9.43
C GLU A 37 -0.75 14.08 8.40
N TYR A 38 -1.28 14.08 7.19
CA TYR A 38 -0.73 14.89 6.09
C TYR A 38 -1.52 16.16 5.81
N GLY A 39 -2.55 16.44 6.63
CA GLY A 39 -3.32 17.65 6.46
C GLY A 39 -4.19 17.66 5.21
N VAL A 40 -4.71 16.52 4.82
CA VAL A 40 -5.54 16.38 3.64
C VAL A 40 -6.95 15.95 4.05
N ASP A 41 -7.95 16.72 3.62
CA ASP A 41 -9.35 16.38 3.89
C ASP A 41 -9.94 15.67 2.69
N PHE A 42 -10.59 14.54 2.92
CA PHE A 42 -11.24 13.78 1.85
C PHE A 42 -12.74 13.94 1.93
N THR A 43 -13.38 14.07 0.77
CA THR A 43 -14.83 14.11 0.71
C THR A 43 -15.41 12.70 0.88
N PRO A 44 -16.69 12.57 1.28
CA PRO A 44 -17.29 11.25 1.37
C PRO A 44 -17.23 10.47 0.05
N GLU A 45 -17.33 11.17 -1.07
CA GLU A 45 -17.23 10.51 -2.37
C GLU A 45 -15.83 9.98 -2.63
N GLN A 46 -14.81 10.73 -2.24
CA GLN A 46 -13.43 10.29 -2.37
C GLN A 46 -13.17 9.08 -1.49
N GLU A 47 -13.68 9.10 -0.26
CA GLU A 47 -13.54 7.96 0.64
C GLU A 47 -14.21 6.71 0.07
N LYS A 48 -15.39 6.88 -0.52
CA LYS A 48 -16.11 5.76 -1.12
C LYS A 48 -15.32 5.15 -2.27
N LYS A 49 -14.73 5.98 -3.11
CA LYS A 49 -13.90 5.48 -4.21
C LYS A 49 -12.68 4.73 -3.69
N PHE A 50 -12.08 5.23 -2.62
CA PHE A 50 -10.91 4.58 -2.04
C PHE A 50 -11.25 3.18 -1.54
N VAL A 51 -12.36 3.04 -0.79
CA VAL A 51 -12.70 1.74 -0.21
C VAL A 51 -13.16 0.73 -1.25
N THR A 52 -13.60 1.18 -2.42
CA THR A 52 -13.98 0.26 -3.48
C THR A 52 -12.81 -0.11 -4.37
N ALA A 53 -11.68 0.57 -4.24
CA ALA A 53 -10.48 0.21 -4.98
C ALA A 53 -9.85 -1.02 -4.34
N SER A 54 -9.41 -1.96 -5.17
CA SER A 54 -8.78 -3.17 -4.65
C SER A 54 -7.35 -2.92 -4.19
N THR A 55 -6.70 -1.94 -4.77
CA THR A 55 -5.29 -1.63 -4.49
C THR A 55 -5.09 -0.13 -4.56
N PHE A 56 -4.26 0.40 -3.69
CA PHE A 56 -3.92 1.81 -3.74
C PHE A 56 -2.41 1.99 -3.63
N GLY A 57 -1.93 3.11 -4.10
CA GLY A 57 -0.49 3.34 -4.08
C GLY A 57 -0.09 4.60 -4.80
N VAL A 58 -0.52 5.76 -4.27
CA VAL A 58 -0.06 7.04 -4.79
C VAL A 58 0.39 7.89 -3.62
N PRO A 59 1.30 8.85 -3.85
CA PRO A 59 1.69 9.77 -2.78
C PRO A 59 0.48 10.54 -2.26
N MET A 60 0.51 10.91 -0.99
CA MET A 60 -0.62 11.63 -0.40
C MET A 60 -0.92 12.95 -1.13
N ARG A 61 0.10 13.59 -1.67
CA ARG A 61 -0.12 14.82 -2.44
C ARG A 61 -0.95 14.60 -3.69
N SER A 62 -0.98 13.38 -4.19
CA SER A 62 -1.73 13.02 -5.40
C SER A 62 -3.02 12.27 -5.09
N MET A 63 -3.27 11.93 -3.83
CA MET A 63 -4.38 11.05 -3.47
C MET A 63 -5.74 11.66 -3.83
N GLN A 64 -5.96 12.94 -3.53
CA GLN A 64 -7.24 13.58 -3.87
C GLN A 64 -7.48 13.57 -5.37
N LYS A 65 -6.46 13.94 -6.13
CA LYS A 65 -6.56 13.93 -7.58
C LYS A 65 -6.83 12.53 -8.10
N TYR A 66 -6.11 11.56 -7.57
CA TYR A 66 -6.29 10.16 -7.94
C TYR A 66 -7.74 9.71 -7.72
N LEU A 67 -8.30 10.04 -6.55
CA LEU A 67 -9.64 9.62 -6.21
C LEU A 67 -10.72 10.32 -7.05
N ASP A 68 -10.41 11.49 -7.59
CA ASP A 68 -11.35 12.21 -8.45
C ASP A 68 -11.33 11.74 -9.90
N LEU A 69 -10.35 10.93 -10.28
CA LEU A 69 -10.20 10.48 -11.66
C LEU A 69 -11.13 9.31 -12.00
N PRO A 70 -11.53 9.19 -13.27
CA PRO A 70 -12.21 7.97 -13.73
C PRO A 70 -11.31 6.75 -13.59
N SER A 71 -11.92 5.56 -13.51
CA SER A 71 -11.19 4.32 -13.24
C SER A 71 -10.01 4.07 -14.18
N ASP A 72 -10.19 4.32 -15.47
CA ASP A 72 -9.10 4.07 -16.42
C ASP A 72 -7.91 5.00 -16.19
N GLN A 73 -8.19 6.24 -15.79
CA GLN A 73 -7.11 7.18 -15.48
C GLN A 73 -6.49 6.91 -14.13
N GLN A 74 -7.27 6.39 -13.19
CA GLN A 74 -6.74 5.96 -11.90
C GLN A 74 -5.68 4.86 -12.10
N ASP A 75 -5.97 3.89 -12.97
CA ASP A 75 -5.02 2.81 -13.24
C ASP A 75 -3.71 3.34 -13.81
N LYS A 76 -3.79 4.32 -14.70
CA LYS A 76 -2.58 4.91 -15.29
C LYS A 76 -1.75 5.63 -14.24
N LEU A 77 -2.40 6.41 -13.39
CA LEU A 77 -1.69 7.14 -12.35
C LEU A 77 -1.08 6.18 -11.36
N LEU A 78 -1.81 5.13 -10.99
CA LEU A 78 -1.34 4.13 -10.06
C LEU A 78 -0.06 3.46 -10.56
N LYS A 79 -0.02 3.12 -11.85
CA LYS A 79 1.16 2.49 -12.44
C LYS A 79 2.37 3.41 -12.46
N ASN A 80 2.14 4.71 -12.55
CA ASN A 80 3.24 5.67 -12.65
C ASN A 80 3.75 6.17 -11.31
N GLU A 81 2.95 6.07 -10.24
CA GLU A 81 3.31 6.66 -8.97
C GLU A 81 3.87 5.62 -7.99
N GLY A 82 3.05 5.04 -7.18
CA GLY A 82 3.53 4.17 -6.11
C GLY A 82 3.66 4.93 -4.80
N ILE A 83 3.72 4.20 -3.70
CA ILE A 83 3.86 4.79 -2.37
C ILE A 83 5.33 5.12 -2.12
N PRO A 84 5.68 6.36 -1.77
CA PRO A 84 7.07 6.69 -1.45
C PRO A 84 7.58 5.89 -0.25
N CYS A 85 8.79 5.35 -0.39
CA CYS A 85 9.40 4.54 0.66
C CYS A 85 10.92 4.77 0.66
N ASP A 86 11.33 6.03 0.85
CA ASP A 86 12.75 6.33 0.90
C ASP A 86 13.07 7.16 2.15
N SER A 87 14.32 7.44 2.36
CA SER A 87 14.75 8.10 3.58
C SER A 87 14.26 9.53 3.72
N THR A 88 13.88 10.16 2.62
CA THR A 88 13.39 11.55 2.65
C THR A 88 11.88 11.65 2.70
N ASP A 89 11.19 10.63 2.22
CA ASP A 89 9.72 10.66 2.21
C ASP A 89 9.22 9.22 2.31
N ASN A 90 9.02 8.75 3.52
CA ASN A 90 8.60 7.37 3.73
C ASN A 90 7.12 7.31 4.12
N GLN A 91 6.26 7.52 3.14
CA GLN A 91 4.82 7.43 3.36
C GLN A 91 4.36 5.99 3.58
N PHE A 92 5.14 5.02 3.09
CA PHE A 92 4.86 3.61 3.32
C PHE A 92 4.77 3.32 4.82
N LYS A 93 5.71 3.84 5.62
CA LYS A 93 5.68 3.67 7.08
C LYS A 93 4.39 4.21 7.66
N SER A 94 3.98 5.39 7.21
CA SER A 94 2.77 6.02 7.73
C SER A 94 1.54 5.17 7.42
N TRP A 95 1.47 4.62 6.21
CA TRP A 95 0.36 3.75 5.84
C TRP A 95 0.31 2.50 6.72
N VAL A 96 1.45 1.85 6.92
CA VAL A 96 1.50 0.63 7.74
C VAL A 96 1.16 0.95 9.19
N ARG A 97 1.71 2.03 9.72
CA ARG A 97 1.43 2.42 11.10
C ARG A 97 -0.06 2.72 11.30
N SER A 98 -0.66 3.46 10.36
CA SER A 98 -2.08 3.77 10.45
C SER A 98 -2.93 2.51 10.35
N ALA A 99 -2.57 1.60 9.46
CA ALA A 99 -3.30 0.34 9.31
C ALA A 99 -3.23 -0.48 10.59
N ARG A 100 -2.07 -0.55 11.22
CA ARG A 100 -1.92 -1.30 12.48
C ARG A 100 -2.72 -0.65 13.60
N GLN A 101 -2.81 0.66 13.63
CA GLN A 101 -3.61 1.34 14.64
C GLN A 101 -5.10 1.08 14.45
N VAL A 102 -5.54 0.97 13.20
CA VAL A 102 -6.93 0.68 12.89
C VAL A 102 -7.26 -0.77 13.21
N ASN A 103 -6.36 -1.68 12.87
CA ASN A 103 -6.59 -3.11 13.09
C ASN A 103 -5.33 -3.76 13.63
N PRO A 104 -5.24 -3.91 14.97
CA PRO A 104 -4.04 -4.50 15.58
C PRO A 104 -3.79 -5.96 15.20
N ASP A 105 -4.81 -6.64 14.69
CA ASP A 105 -4.70 -8.06 14.32
C ASP A 105 -4.22 -8.29 12.91
N LEU A 106 -3.88 -7.24 12.18
CA LEU A 106 -3.46 -7.39 10.79
C LEU A 106 -2.23 -8.26 10.65
N ARG A 107 -2.27 -9.09 9.61
CA ARG A 107 -1.11 -9.86 9.18
C ARG A 107 -0.60 -9.23 7.89
N ILE A 108 0.70 -9.14 7.76
CA ILE A 108 1.31 -8.47 6.62
C ILE A 108 1.83 -9.50 5.65
N ALA A 109 1.42 -9.41 4.39
CA ALA A 109 1.93 -10.25 3.32
C ALA A 109 2.59 -9.36 2.29
N ILE A 110 3.86 -9.60 2.01
CA ILE A 110 4.62 -8.83 1.03
C ILE A 110 4.76 -9.68 -0.22
N LYS A 111 4.23 -9.20 -1.34
CA LYS A 111 4.36 -9.88 -2.62
C LYS A 111 5.26 -9.06 -3.52
N ALA A 112 6.36 -9.65 -3.95
CA ALA A 112 7.31 -8.97 -4.80
C ALA A 112 7.53 -9.76 -6.08
N ASP A 113 7.65 -9.05 -7.19
CA ASP A 113 8.03 -9.68 -8.45
C ASP A 113 9.47 -10.19 -8.33
N ALA A 114 9.76 -11.32 -8.96
CA ALA A 114 11.09 -11.91 -8.89
C ALA A 114 12.18 -10.99 -9.44
N SER A 115 11.80 -10.10 -10.34
CA SER A 115 12.75 -9.13 -10.93
C SER A 115 12.88 -7.84 -10.14
N THR A 116 12.19 -7.72 -9.01
CA THR A 116 12.25 -6.49 -8.20
C THR A 116 13.67 -6.28 -7.65
N PRO A 117 14.23 -5.07 -7.77
CA PRO A 117 15.55 -4.81 -7.22
C PRO A 117 15.58 -5.04 -5.70
N TYR A 118 16.66 -5.66 -5.24
CA TYR A 118 16.80 -5.97 -3.82
C TYR A 118 16.75 -4.73 -2.94
N ALA A 119 17.29 -3.61 -3.44
CA ALA A 119 17.28 -2.36 -2.66
C ALA A 119 15.88 -1.93 -2.27
N VAL A 120 14.90 -2.15 -3.15
CA VAL A 120 13.51 -1.81 -2.86
C VAL A 120 12.96 -2.72 -1.76
N ILE A 121 13.20 -4.01 -1.89
CA ILE A 121 12.76 -4.98 -0.87
C ILE A 121 13.38 -4.64 0.48
N LYS A 122 14.65 -4.28 0.46
CA LYS A 122 15.36 -3.92 1.69
C LYS A 122 14.72 -2.69 2.35
N ASN A 123 14.35 -1.69 1.55
CA ASN A 123 13.70 -0.49 2.10
C ASN A 123 12.34 -0.83 2.73
N VAL A 124 11.58 -1.71 2.08
CA VAL A 124 10.29 -2.14 2.63
C VAL A 124 10.50 -2.86 3.95
N MET A 125 11.43 -3.80 4.00
CA MET A 125 11.67 -4.58 5.21
C MET A 125 12.26 -3.72 6.33
N SER A 126 13.14 -2.80 6.00
CA SER A 126 13.69 -1.87 6.99
C SER A 126 12.60 -0.99 7.60
N SER A 127 11.67 -0.54 6.76
CA SER A 127 10.55 0.27 7.24
C SER A 127 9.68 -0.51 8.21
N LEU A 128 9.44 -1.78 7.91
CA LEU A 128 8.65 -2.65 8.80
C LEU A 128 9.38 -2.90 10.11
N GLN A 129 10.69 -3.10 10.05
CA GLN A 129 11.49 -3.29 11.26
C GLN A 129 11.49 -2.03 12.13
N ASP A 130 11.58 -0.86 11.51
CA ASP A 130 11.51 0.41 12.25
C ASP A 130 10.19 0.56 12.99
N LEU A 131 9.12 0.02 12.43
CA LEU A 131 7.80 0.04 13.06
C LEU A 131 7.61 -1.12 14.04
N ARG A 132 8.64 -1.96 14.18
CA ARG A 132 8.61 -3.16 15.03
C ARG A 132 7.57 -4.16 14.56
N GLU A 133 7.33 -4.19 13.27
CA GLU A 133 6.49 -5.21 12.67
C GLU A 133 7.36 -6.45 12.42
N ASN A 134 7.05 -7.52 13.13
CA ASN A 134 7.84 -8.74 12.99
C ASN A 134 7.00 -9.94 12.58
N ARG A 135 5.74 -9.72 12.22
CA ARG A 135 4.84 -10.78 11.76
C ARG A 135 4.46 -10.52 10.31
N TYR A 136 5.38 -10.81 9.41
CA TYR A 136 5.10 -10.65 7.99
C TYR A 136 5.69 -11.79 7.21
N ASN A 137 5.09 -12.09 6.06
CA ASN A 137 5.55 -13.11 5.14
C ASN A 137 5.95 -12.45 3.83
N LEU A 138 7.14 -12.79 3.35
CA LEU A 138 7.59 -12.33 2.05
C LEU A 138 7.32 -13.43 1.03
N ILE A 139 6.54 -13.08 0.00
CA ILE A 139 6.22 -14.00 -1.07
C ILE A 139 6.77 -13.41 -2.36
N THR A 140 7.71 -14.11 -2.98
CA THR A 140 8.27 -13.67 -4.24
C THR A 140 7.51 -14.32 -5.38
N SER A 141 7.19 -13.53 -6.39
CA SER A 141 6.51 -14.05 -7.55
C SER A 141 7.39 -15.05 -8.27
N LEU A 142 6.79 -16.14 -8.69
CA LEU A 142 7.51 -17.18 -9.39
C LEU A 142 7.29 -17.14 -10.89
N LYS A 143 6.81 -16.04 -11.40
CA LYS A 143 6.51 -15.96 -12.82
C LYS A 143 7.72 -16.20 -13.69
N THR A 144 8.87 -15.88 -13.19
CA THR A 144 10.07 -16.10 -13.96
C THR A 144 10.42 -17.56 -14.09
N THR A 145 9.93 -18.37 -13.19
CA THR A 145 10.20 -19.77 -13.30
C THR A 145 9.24 -20.46 -14.22
N SER A 146 8.11 -19.85 -14.38
CA SER A 146 7.13 -20.47 -15.20
C SER A 146 7.41 -20.28 -16.62
N ASP A 147 8.26 -19.44 -16.87
CA ASP A 147 8.43 -19.16 -18.10
C ASP A 147 9.42 -19.87 -18.72
N LYS A 148 9.59 -20.51 -18.19
CA LYS A 148 10.52 -21.09 -18.66
C LYS A 148 10.62 -21.79 -19.35
#